data_19f5ce3f684decaed303358217d4377e
#
_entry.id   19f5ce3f684decaed303358217d4377e
#
_cell.length_a   1.000
_cell.length_b   1.000
_cell.length_c   1.000
_cell.angle_alpha   90.00
_cell.angle_beta   90.00
_cell.angle_gamma   90.00
#
_symmetry.space_group_name_H-M   'P 1'
#
loop_
_entity.id
_entity.type
_entity.pdbx_description
1 polymer ?
#
loop_
_entity_poly.entity_id
_entity_poly.type
_entity_poly.pdbx_seq_one_letter_code
_entity_poly.pdbx_strand_id
1 'polypeptide(L)'
;KRCECNPLNDYLFKFIFGREERKRITLSFLNAVLGREGVDELQDITFIDRDIEPQFAEDKLSRLDLYGVASDGSRINIEVQLVNLQHMEKRTLYYWARMYQSIRRGDSYQKLDRAITINLLNFAMLPQEKPHTVYGLYDIQSGHRLTDDLEIHFIEIPKFQVKSIKELKRLERWMAYFSNKLSEEEMEELAMSETAIRDAMQAEHIFTLVE
;
A
#
# COMPACT_ATOMS: atom_id res chain seq x y z
N LYS A 1 -26.73 -1.66 5.79
CA LYS A 1 -26.04 -0.51 6.45
C LYS A 1 -24.55 -0.80 6.37
N ARG A 2 -23.80 0.14 5.77
CA ARG A 2 -22.35 0.09 5.77
C ARG A 2 -21.84 0.18 7.22
N CYS A 3 -20.80 -0.57 7.54
CA CYS A 3 -20.07 -0.35 8.78
C CYS A 3 -19.54 1.10 8.80
N GLU A 4 -19.66 1.77 9.94
CA GLU A 4 -19.03 3.08 10.16
C GLU A 4 -17.50 2.97 10.29
N CYS A 5 -16.95 1.76 10.04
CA CYS A 5 -15.52 1.49 10.11
C CYS A 5 -14.79 2.15 8.93
N ASN A 6 -13.73 2.88 9.21
CA ASN A 6 -12.85 3.42 8.18
C ASN A 6 -12.01 2.29 7.59
N PRO A 7 -11.97 2.08 6.25
CA PRO A 7 -11.12 1.06 5.61
C PRO A 7 -9.62 1.22 5.92
N LEU A 8 -9.20 2.40 6.39
CA LEU A 8 -7.84 2.70 6.84
C LEU A 8 -7.61 2.38 8.33
N ASN A 9 -8.57 1.74 9.01
CA ASN A 9 -8.32 1.18 10.33
C ASN A 9 -7.36 -0.01 10.22
N ASP A 10 -6.31 -0.06 11.04
CA ASP A 10 -5.23 -1.05 10.98
C ASP A 10 -5.74 -2.49 11.01
N TYR A 11 -6.71 -2.81 11.87
CA TYR A 11 -7.26 -4.17 12.00
C TYR A 11 -8.08 -4.55 10.77
N LEU A 12 -8.94 -3.65 10.31
CA LEU A 12 -9.76 -3.86 9.13
C LEU A 12 -8.87 -3.96 7.88
N PHE A 13 -7.89 -3.08 7.73
CA PHE A 13 -6.95 -3.12 6.62
C PHE A 13 -6.19 -4.46 6.56
N LYS A 14 -5.60 -4.91 7.67
CA LYS A 14 -4.93 -6.22 7.76
C LYS A 14 -5.87 -7.37 7.48
N PHE A 15 -7.12 -7.30 7.94
CA PHE A 15 -8.13 -8.31 7.66
C PHE A 15 -8.45 -8.41 6.17
N ILE A 16 -8.58 -7.29 5.46
CA ILE A 16 -8.91 -7.27 4.03
C ILE A 16 -7.70 -7.61 3.18
N PHE A 17 -6.55 -6.94 3.41
CA PHE A 17 -5.38 -6.96 2.53
C PHE A 17 -4.27 -7.93 2.93
N GLY A 18 -4.21 -8.34 4.20
CA GLY A 18 -3.12 -9.14 4.75
C GLY A 18 -3.37 -10.66 4.78
N ARG A 19 -4.42 -11.15 4.14
CA ARG A 19 -4.81 -12.56 4.16
C ARG A 19 -4.46 -13.27 2.86
N GLU A 20 -3.86 -14.47 2.98
CA GLU A 20 -3.46 -15.29 1.84
C GLU A 20 -4.66 -15.62 0.91
N GLU A 21 -5.80 -15.94 1.49
CA GLU A 21 -7.03 -16.25 0.75
C GLU A 21 -7.61 -15.05 0.00
N ARG A 22 -7.17 -13.84 0.32
CA ARG A 22 -7.61 -12.58 -0.30
C ARG A 22 -6.49 -11.81 -1.00
N LYS A 23 -5.34 -12.41 -1.23
CA LYS A 23 -4.18 -11.74 -1.84
C LYS A 23 -4.47 -11.08 -3.22
N ARG A 24 -5.51 -11.52 -3.93
CA ARG A 24 -5.95 -10.88 -5.17
C ARG A 24 -6.38 -9.43 -4.97
N ILE A 25 -6.98 -9.12 -3.82
CA ILE A 25 -7.34 -7.74 -3.45
C ILE A 25 -6.07 -6.89 -3.35
N THR A 26 -5.08 -7.38 -2.63
CA THR A 26 -3.79 -6.71 -2.43
C THR A 26 -3.03 -6.56 -3.74
N LEU A 27 -2.99 -7.58 -4.58
CA LEU A 27 -2.34 -7.52 -5.90
C LEU A 27 -2.99 -6.47 -6.81
N SER A 28 -4.32 -6.38 -6.84
CA SER A 28 -5.02 -5.33 -7.60
C SER A 28 -4.63 -3.94 -7.12
N PHE A 29 -4.62 -3.72 -5.80
CA PHE A 29 -4.19 -2.44 -5.21
C PHE A 29 -2.73 -2.12 -5.54
N LEU A 30 -1.81 -3.07 -5.34
CA LEU A 30 -0.39 -2.89 -5.64
C LEU A 30 -0.15 -2.57 -7.11
N ASN A 31 -0.76 -3.30 -8.03
CA ASN A 31 -0.62 -3.04 -9.46
C ASN A 31 -1.16 -1.65 -9.83
N ALA A 32 -2.26 -1.21 -9.20
CA ALA A 32 -2.78 0.13 -9.37
C ALA A 32 -1.82 1.22 -8.88
N VAL A 33 -1.23 1.04 -7.68
CA VAL A 33 -0.26 1.99 -7.10
C VAL A 33 1.01 2.07 -7.94
N LEU A 34 1.52 0.92 -8.39
CA LEU A 34 2.75 0.82 -9.15
C LEU A 34 2.57 1.12 -10.65
N GLY A 35 1.32 1.36 -11.09
CA GLY A 35 1.00 1.63 -12.50
C GLY A 35 1.31 0.46 -13.43
N ARG A 36 1.18 -0.78 -12.95
CA ARG A 36 1.47 -1.99 -13.72
C ARG A 36 0.21 -2.53 -14.38
N GLU A 37 0.34 -2.91 -15.64
CA GLU A 37 -0.76 -3.40 -16.46
C GLU A 37 -0.33 -4.60 -17.34
N GLY A 38 -1.27 -5.49 -17.61
CA GLY A 38 -1.06 -6.61 -18.51
C GLY A 38 0.05 -7.56 -18.06
N VAL A 39 1.06 -7.76 -18.91
CA VAL A 39 2.17 -8.68 -18.63
C VAL A 39 3.12 -8.23 -17.52
N ASP A 40 3.12 -6.93 -17.20
CA ASP A 40 3.97 -6.34 -16.18
C ASP A 40 3.33 -6.38 -14.77
N GLU A 41 2.09 -6.84 -14.68
CA GLU A 41 1.41 -6.97 -13.39
C GLU A 41 2.10 -7.96 -12.47
N LEU A 42 2.16 -7.61 -11.18
CA LEU A 42 2.50 -8.57 -10.14
C LEU A 42 1.46 -9.69 -10.12
N GLN A 43 1.93 -10.93 -10.25
CA GLN A 43 1.08 -12.11 -10.34
C GLN A 43 0.86 -12.78 -8.99
N ASP A 44 1.77 -12.55 -8.05
CA ASP A 44 1.71 -13.14 -6.72
C ASP A 44 2.42 -12.26 -5.69
N ILE A 45 2.06 -12.44 -4.42
CA ILE A 45 2.74 -11.89 -3.25
C ILE A 45 2.72 -12.91 -2.13
N THR A 46 3.86 -13.08 -1.47
CA THR A 46 4.00 -13.89 -0.26
C THR A 46 4.07 -12.94 0.93
N PHE A 47 3.07 -12.99 1.81
CA PHE A 47 3.08 -12.19 3.03
C PHE A 47 4.12 -12.75 4.00
N ILE A 48 4.86 -11.84 4.64
CA ILE A 48 5.85 -12.18 5.67
C ILE A 48 5.23 -11.82 7.01
N ASP A 49 4.98 -12.87 7.82
CA ASP A 49 4.58 -12.70 9.20
C ASP A 49 5.83 -12.43 10.05
N ARG A 50 5.86 -11.27 10.68
CA ARG A 50 7.01 -10.79 11.45
C ARG A 50 7.01 -11.24 12.90
N ASP A 51 5.87 -11.68 13.40
CA ASP A 51 5.77 -12.25 14.76
C ASP A 51 6.54 -13.58 14.87
N ILE A 52 6.88 -14.19 13.73
CA ILE A 52 7.58 -15.48 13.65
C ILE A 52 9.11 -15.33 13.57
N GLU A 53 9.64 -14.17 13.19
CA GLU A 53 11.09 -13.96 13.13
C GLU A 53 11.62 -13.31 14.42
N PRO A 54 12.31 -14.08 15.34
CA PRO A 54 12.79 -13.56 16.62
C PRO A 54 13.77 -12.40 16.52
N GLN A 55 14.39 -12.21 15.35
CA GLN A 55 15.31 -11.11 15.06
C GLN A 55 14.61 -9.74 15.03
N PHE A 56 13.29 -9.71 14.93
CA PHE A 56 12.50 -8.49 14.80
C PHE A 56 11.57 -8.23 16.00
N ALA A 57 11.45 -9.16 16.94
CA ALA A 57 10.52 -9.05 18.08
C ALA A 57 10.78 -7.83 18.98
N GLU A 58 12.02 -7.33 19.04
CA GLU A 58 12.40 -6.12 19.77
C GLU A 58 12.53 -4.89 18.86
N ASP A 59 12.40 -5.03 17.56
CA ASP A 59 12.60 -3.95 16.59
C ASP A 59 11.25 -3.25 16.27
N LYS A 60 11.32 -1.93 16.03
CA LYS A 60 10.16 -1.12 15.58
C LYS A 60 9.51 -1.63 14.30
N LEU A 61 10.17 -2.54 13.57
CA LEU A 61 9.65 -3.20 12.38
C LEU A 61 8.50 -4.17 12.66
N SER A 62 8.35 -4.69 13.88
CA SER A 62 7.24 -5.57 14.26
C SER A 62 5.85 -4.93 14.13
N ARG A 63 5.80 -3.63 13.78
CA ARG A 63 4.58 -2.83 13.67
C ARG A 63 4.19 -2.46 12.25
N LEU A 64 4.85 -3.01 11.21
CA LEU A 64 4.44 -2.74 9.84
C LEU A 64 3.05 -3.36 9.59
N ASP A 65 2.18 -2.60 8.94
CA ASP A 65 0.81 -3.03 8.73
C ASP A 65 0.73 -4.21 7.77
N LEU A 66 1.47 -4.16 6.66
CA LEU A 66 1.54 -5.26 5.71
C LEU A 66 2.92 -5.30 5.03
N TYR A 67 3.54 -6.48 5.01
CA TYR A 67 4.82 -6.70 4.34
C TYR A 67 4.81 -8.00 3.56
N GLY A 68 5.40 -7.98 2.36
CA GLY A 68 5.49 -9.16 1.53
C GLY A 68 6.56 -9.07 0.46
N VAL A 69 6.83 -10.20 -0.18
CA VAL A 69 7.69 -10.33 -1.35
C VAL A 69 6.83 -10.65 -2.55
N ALA A 70 6.89 -9.80 -3.56
CA ALA A 70 6.12 -9.94 -4.79
C ALA A 70 6.79 -10.93 -5.76
N SER A 71 6.05 -11.34 -6.80
CA SER A 71 6.51 -12.31 -7.81
C SER A 71 7.74 -11.88 -8.60
N ASP A 72 8.03 -10.57 -8.67
CA ASP A 72 9.23 -10.01 -9.29
C ASP A 72 10.44 -9.88 -8.32
N GLY A 73 10.30 -10.37 -7.09
CA GLY A 73 11.31 -10.28 -6.03
C GLY A 73 11.24 -8.98 -5.21
N SER A 74 10.45 -7.99 -5.63
CA SER A 74 10.31 -6.73 -4.90
C SER A 74 9.79 -6.96 -3.48
N ARG A 75 10.43 -6.32 -2.50
CA ARG A 75 9.98 -6.26 -1.11
C ARG A 75 9.07 -5.07 -0.94
N ILE A 76 7.84 -5.30 -0.55
CA ILE A 76 6.81 -4.27 -0.49
C ILE A 76 6.25 -4.18 0.92
N ASN A 77 6.22 -2.96 1.43
CA ASN A 77 5.59 -2.60 2.69
C ASN A 77 4.45 -1.62 2.43
N ILE A 78 3.30 -1.84 3.05
CA ILE A 78 2.18 -0.89 3.08
C ILE A 78 1.96 -0.46 4.51
N GLU A 79 2.03 0.85 4.75
CA GLU A 79 1.72 1.50 6.02
C GLU A 79 0.42 2.28 5.90
N VAL A 80 -0.47 2.11 6.84
CA VAL A 80 -1.74 2.84 6.93
C VAL A 80 -1.71 3.74 8.16
N GLN A 81 -2.04 5.02 7.99
CA GLN A 81 -2.05 5.97 9.08
C GLN A 81 -3.31 6.83 9.06
N LEU A 82 -4.09 6.76 10.13
CA LEU A 82 -5.30 7.58 10.31
C LEU A 82 -4.99 9.00 10.76
N VAL A 83 -3.96 9.16 11.59
CA VAL A 83 -3.54 10.44 12.18
C VAL A 83 -2.06 10.69 11.96
N ASN A 84 -1.68 11.96 11.80
CA ASN A 84 -0.29 12.33 11.62
C ASN A 84 0.49 12.20 12.96
N LEU A 85 1.29 11.14 13.06
CA LEU A 85 2.14 10.86 14.22
C LEU A 85 3.48 11.60 14.17
N GLN A 86 3.68 12.52 13.24
CA GLN A 86 4.93 13.23 12.95
C GLN A 86 6.07 12.32 12.42
N HIS A 87 7.04 12.92 11.75
CA HIS A 87 8.24 12.25 11.24
C HIS A 87 7.99 11.07 10.27
N MET A 88 6.91 11.11 9.51
CA MET A 88 6.60 10.07 8.52
C MET A 88 7.71 9.87 7.49
N GLU A 89 8.41 10.94 7.09
CA GLU A 89 9.53 10.89 6.17
C GLU A 89 10.70 10.05 6.73
N LYS A 90 11.04 10.25 8.00
CA LYS A 90 12.08 9.47 8.67
C LYS A 90 11.66 8.02 8.89
N ARG A 91 10.40 7.82 9.24
CA ARG A 91 9.82 6.49 9.49
C ARG A 91 9.84 5.65 8.21
N THR A 92 9.36 6.20 7.09
CA THR A 92 9.31 5.47 5.82
C THR A 92 10.72 5.14 5.30
N LEU A 93 11.68 6.06 5.41
CA LEU A 93 13.08 5.81 5.06
C LEU A 93 13.72 4.73 5.94
N TYR A 94 13.44 4.74 7.24
CA TYR A 94 13.92 3.70 8.15
C TYR A 94 13.41 2.32 7.75
N TYR A 95 12.12 2.20 7.46
CA TYR A 95 11.52 0.93 7.05
C TYR A 95 12.04 0.45 5.70
N TRP A 96 12.18 1.37 4.74
CA TRP A 96 12.80 1.06 3.45
C TRP A 96 14.22 0.50 3.64
N ALA A 97 15.06 1.20 4.40
CA ALA A 97 16.45 0.79 4.65
C ALA A 97 16.54 -0.59 5.31
N ARG A 98 15.63 -0.90 6.23
CA ARG A 98 15.56 -2.20 6.89
C ARG A 98 15.13 -3.32 5.94
N MET A 99 14.20 -3.07 5.03
CA MET A 99 13.83 -4.03 4.00
C MET A 99 14.98 -4.29 3.02
N TYR A 100 15.75 -3.26 2.69
CA TYR A 100 16.85 -3.34 1.75
C TYR A 100 18.06 -4.08 2.31
N GLN A 101 18.17 -4.24 3.62
CA GLN A 101 19.25 -4.99 4.31
C GLN A 101 19.06 -6.53 4.27
N SER A 102 18.66 -7.08 3.14
CA SER A 102 18.26 -8.50 3.05
C SER A 102 19.40 -9.49 2.81
N ILE A 103 20.65 -9.01 2.64
CA ILE A 103 21.82 -9.85 2.36
C ILE A 103 22.66 -10.14 3.61
N ARG A 104 23.35 -11.29 3.60
CA ARG A 104 24.28 -11.72 4.66
C ARG A 104 25.72 -11.34 4.30
N ARG A 105 26.60 -11.37 5.32
CA ARG A 105 28.05 -11.17 5.11
C ARG A 105 28.58 -12.20 4.11
N GLY A 106 29.19 -11.71 3.02
CA GLY A 106 29.75 -12.54 1.94
C GLY A 106 28.81 -12.74 0.74
N ASP A 107 27.56 -12.32 0.84
CA ASP A 107 26.67 -12.31 -0.31
C ASP A 107 27.05 -11.22 -1.32
N SER A 108 26.74 -11.46 -2.59
CA SER A 108 26.84 -10.45 -3.65
C SER A 108 25.76 -9.39 -3.49
N TYR A 109 26.10 -8.11 -3.71
CA TYR A 109 25.13 -7.01 -3.76
C TYR A 109 24.04 -7.18 -4.84
N GLN A 110 24.29 -8.02 -5.85
CA GLN A 110 23.29 -8.37 -6.87
C GLN A 110 22.07 -9.12 -6.31
N LYS A 111 22.17 -9.65 -5.08
CA LYS A 111 21.06 -10.29 -4.37
C LYS A 111 20.19 -9.33 -3.60
N LEU A 112 20.51 -8.03 -3.61
CA LEU A 112 19.63 -7.03 -3.02
C LEU A 112 18.39 -6.87 -3.89
N ASP A 113 17.25 -7.11 -3.26
CA ASP A 113 15.95 -6.93 -3.90
C ASP A 113 15.50 -5.47 -3.82
N ARG A 114 14.79 -5.01 -4.85
CA ARG A 114 14.11 -3.73 -4.83
C ARG A 114 13.18 -3.64 -3.61
N ALA A 115 13.21 -2.51 -2.92
CA ALA A 115 12.35 -2.25 -1.77
C ALA A 115 11.41 -1.06 -2.04
N ILE A 116 10.13 -1.27 -1.83
CA ILE A 116 9.06 -0.31 -2.08
C ILE A 116 8.28 -0.09 -0.79
N THR A 117 8.13 1.15 -0.36
CA THR A 117 7.22 1.52 0.73
C THR A 117 6.03 2.30 0.18
N ILE A 118 4.83 1.94 0.63
CA ILE A 118 3.58 2.59 0.26
C ILE A 118 2.94 3.10 1.55
N ASN A 119 2.82 4.42 1.67
CA ASN A 119 2.20 5.07 2.80
C ASN A 119 0.80 5.54 2.40
N LEU A 120 -0.21 4.95 2.99
CA LEU A 120 -1.62 5.27 2.77
C LEU A 120 -2.12 6.12 3.94
N LEU A 121 -2.34 7.41 3.69
CA LEU A 121 -2.54 8.43 4.72
C LEU A 121 -3.94 9.02 4.67
N ASN A 122 -4.59 9.10 5.83
CA ASN A 122 -5.86 9.81 6.02
C ASN A 122 -5.67 11.31 6.35
N PHE A 123 -4.51 11.85 6.04
CA PHE A 123 -4.17 13.26 6.23
C PHE A 123 -3.25 13.75 5.12
N ALA A 124 -3.20 15.08 4.91
CA ALA A 124 -2.29 15.74 4.00
C ALA A 124 -1.03 16.18 4.77
N MET A 125 0.17 15.91 4.21
CA MET A 125 1.44 16.31 4.80
C MET A 125 2.44 16.88 3.77
N LEU A 126 2.36 16.43 2.53
CA LEU A 126 3.27 16.88 1.48
C LEU A 126 2.76 18.17 0.82
N PRO A 127 3.67 19.05 0.31
CA PRO A 127 3.27 20.29 -0.33
C PRO A 127 2.59 20.12 -1.69
N GLN A 128 2.75 18.96 -2.35
CA GLN A 128 2.13 18.69 -3.65
C GLN A 128 0.62 18.57 -3.49
N GLU A 129 -0.13 19.17 -4.44
CA GLU A 129 -1.60 19.12 -4.43
C GLU A 129 -2.15 17.74 -4.87
N LYS A 130 -1.39 17.00 -5.68
CA LYS A 130 -1.80 15.67 -6.15
C LYS A 130 -1.87 14.64 -5.00
N PRO A 131 -2.85 13.73 -5.01
CA PRO A 131 -3.04 12.76 -3.94
C PRO A 131 -1.98 11.66 -3.90
N HIS A 132 -1.29 11.37 -5.00
CA HIS A 132 -0.26 10.35 -5.08
C HIS A 132 1.08 10.96 -5.49
N THR A 133 2.08 10.78 -4.65
CA THR A 133 3.46 11.25 -4.88
C THR A 133 4.43 10.09 -4.73
N VAL A 134 5.39 9.99 -5.64
CA VAL A 134 6.40 8.93 -5.67
C VAL A 134 7.79 9.56 -5.56
N TYR A 135 8.57 9.07 -4.61
CA TYR A 135 9.97 9.45 -4.42
C TYR A 135 10.90 8.31 -4.84
N GLY A 136 12.01 8.67 -5.41
CA GLY A 136 13.10 7.78 -5.77
C GLY A 136 14.45 8.43 -5.49
N LEU A 137 15.54 7.76 -5.84
CA LEU A 137 16.89 8.27 -5.66
C LEU A 137 17.41 8.86 -6.98
N TYR A 138 17.61 10.17 -7.00
CA TYR A 138 17.98 10.92 -8.19
C TYR A 138 19.18 11.82 -7.94
N ASP A 139 19.97 12.06 -8.98
CA ASP A 139 20.93 13.15 -9.00
C ASP A 139 20.21 14.49 -8.88
N ILE A 140 20.62 15.31 -7.92
CA ILE A 140 19.95 16.55 -7.55
C ILE A 140 20.01 17.60 -8.68
N GLN A 141 21.07 17.57 -9.49
CA GLN A 141 21.29 18.56 -10.55
C GLN A 141 20.68 18.12 -11.87
N SER A 142 20.93 16.88 -12.29
CA SER A 142 20.51 16.39 -13.60
C SER A 142 19.14 15.73 -13.61
N GLY A 143 18.62 15.33 -12.44
CA GLY A 143 17.41 14.53 -12.33
C GLY A 143 17.59 13.09 -12.81
N HIS A 144 18.83 12.62 -13.03
CA HIS A 144 19.10 11.25 -13.40
C HIS A 144 18.79 10.29 -12.25
N ARG A 145 18.00 9.25 -12.49
CA ARG A 145 17.69 8.22 -11.50
C ARG A 145 18.90 7.31 -11.31
N LEU A 146 19.40 7.21 -10.08
CA LEU A 146 20.56 6.38 -9.75
C LEU A 146 20.24 4.90 -9.81
N THR A 147 19.10 4.50 -9.25
CA THR A 147 18.60 3.13 -9.19
C THR A 147 17.10 3.12 -9.02
N ASP A 148 16.44 2.03 -9.39
CA ASP A 148 15.03 1.76 -9.11
C ASP A 148 14.80 0.90 -7.85
N ASP A 149 15.86 0.57 -7.12
CA ASP A 149 15.77 -0.18 -5.86
C ASP A 149 15.05 0.58 -4.76
N LEU A 150 15.03 1.93 -4.81
CA LEU A 150 14.32 2.77 -3.87
C LEU A 150 13.09 3.39 -4.51
N GLU A 151 11.93 3.07 -3.95
CA GLU A 151 10.66 3.72 -4.32
C GLU A 151 9.79 3.90 -3.08
N ILE A 152 9.34 5.13 -2.85
CA ILE A 152 8.51 5.50 -1.71
C ILE A 152 7.28 6.22 -2.22
N HIS A 153 6.12 5.65 -1.97
CA HIS A 153 4.82 6.20 -2.33
C HIS A 153 4.14 6.84 -1.13
N PHE A 154 3.56 8.01 -1.34
CA PHE A 154 2.60 8.63 -0.43
C PHE A 154 1.27 8.78 -1.16
N ILE A 155 0.22 8.21 -0.58
CA ILE A 155 -1.16 8.32 -1.06
C ILE A 155 -1.94 9.06 0.02
N GLU A 156 -2.23 10.33 -0.23
CA GLU A 156 -2.87 11.23 0.72
C GLU A 156 -4.35 11.35 0.38
N ILE A 157 -5.16 10.50 0.97
CA ILE A 157 -6.59 10.37 0.64
C ILE A 157 -7.38 11.69 0.72
N PRO A 158 -7.15 12.61 1.69
CA PRO A 158 -7.87 13.87 1.74
C PRO A 158 -7.67 14.79 0.52
N LYS A 159 -6.60 14.60 -0.24
CA LYS A 159 -6.34 15.37 -1.47
C LYS A 159 -7.10 14.83 -2.68
N PHE A 160 -7.65 13.63 -2.59
CA PHE A 160 -8.42 13.02 -3.65
C PHE A 160 -9.87 13.50 -3.63
N GLN A 161 -10.36 13.90 -4.80
CA GLN A 161 -11.75 14.32 -5.01
C GLN A 161 -12.40 13.40 -6.03
N VAL A 162 -13.48 12.75 -5.64
CA VAL A 162 -14.29 11.93 -6.54
C VAL A 162 -15.09 12.87 -7.44
N LYS A 163 -14.97 12.70 -8.76
CA LYS A 163 -15.77 13.43 -9.75
C LYS A 163 -16.91 12.55 -10.28
N SER A 164 -16.55 11.46 -10.97
CA SER A 164 -17.47 10.48 -11.51
C SER A 164 -16.81 9.11 -11.44
N ILE A 165 -17.51 8.12 -10.91
CA ILE A 165 -16.95 6.75 -10.77
C ILE A 165 -16.53 6.19 -12.13
N LYS A 166 -17.30 6.46 -13.18
CA LYS A 166 -17.03 5.96 -14.56
C LYS A 166 -15.71 6.46 -15.14
N GLU A 167 -15.26 7.64 -14.72
CA GLU A 167 -14.06 8.29 -15.24
C GLU A 167 -12.80 7.96 -14.42
N LEU A 168 -12.96 7.28 -13.28
CA LEU A 168 -11.84 6.97 -12.39
C LEU A 168 -10.89 5.95 -13.01
N LYS A 169 -9.60 6.26 -12.97
CA LYS A 169 -8.52 5.33 -13.27
C LYS A 169 -8.38 4.29 -12.13
N ARG A 170 -7.63 3.24 -12.38
CA ARG A 170 -7.49 2.11 -11.47
C ARG A 170 -7.08 2.53 -10.04
N LEU A 171 -6.04 3.35 -9.87
CA LEU A 171 -5.63 3.85 -8.56
C LEU A 171 -6.67 4.80 -7.95
N GLU A 172 -7.33 5.62 -8.78
CA GLU A 172 -8.37 6.54 -8.31
C GLU A 172 -9.59 5.79 -7.76
N ARG A 173 -9.94 4.63 -8.30
CA ARG A 173 -10.98 3.75 -7.76
C ARG A 173 -10.63 3.27 -6.35
N TRP A 174 -9.37 2.88 -6.11
CA TRP A 174 -8.90 2.53 -4.78
C TRP A 174 -8.91 3.72 -3.82
N MET A 175 -8.49 4.91 -4.27
CA MET A 175 -8.58 6.13 -3.44
C MET A 175 -10.03 6.47 -3.11
N ALA A 176 -10.96 6.29 -4.05
CA ALA A 176 -12.40 6.47 -3.82
C ALA A 176 -12.91 5.51 -2.75
N TYR A 177 -12.55 4.22 -2.82
CA TYR A 177 -12.87 3.23 -1.81
C TYR A 177 -12.35 3.65 -0.42
N PHE A 178 -11.08 4.03 -0.32
CA PHE A 178 -10.46 4.45 0.94
C PHE A 178 -10.98 5.79 1.48
N SER A 179 -11.54 6.64 0.64
CA SER A 179 -12.06 7.95 1.07
C SER A 179 -13.20 7.83 2.08
N ASN A 180 -13.92 6.70 2.07
CA ASN A 180 -15.09 6.44 2.91
C ASN A 180 -16.21 7.49 2.79
N LYS A 181 -16.28 8.21 1.65
CA LYS A 181 -17.18 9.34 1.41
C LYS A 181 -18.23 9.08 0.34
N LEU A 182 -18.20 7.92 -0.30
CA LEU A 182 -19.14 7.58 -1.38
C LEU A 182 -20.52 7.23 -0.82
N SER A 183 -21.56 7.61 -1.56
CA SER A 183 -22.91 7.14 -1.33
C SER A 183 -23.04 5.63 -1.58
N GLU A 184 -24.14 5.02 -1.15
CA GLU A 184 -24.40 3.59 -1.43
C GLU A 184 -24.43 3.32 -2.94
N GLU A 185 -25.05 4.20 -3.72
CA GLU A 185 -25.13 4.08 -5.19
C GLU A 185 -23.74 4.17 -5.85
N GLU A 186 -22.93 5.15 -5.43
CA GLU A 186 -21.55 5.29 -5.92
C GLU A 186 -20.66 4.09 -5.54
N MET A 187 -20.87 3.52 -4.36
CA MET A 187 -20.16 2.31 -3.93
C MET A 187 -20.56 1.08 -4.75
N GLU A 188 -21.84 0.92 -5.09
CA GLU A 188 -22.28 -0.14 -5.98
C GLU A 188 -21.68 0.01 -7.39
N GLU A 189 -21.66 1.23 -7.92
CA GLU A 189 -21.05 1.53 -9.21
C GLU A 189 -19.53 1.23 -9.19
N LEU A 190 -18.84 1.59 -8.10
CA LEU A 190 -17.41 1.30 -7.89
C LEU A 190 -17.18 -0.21 -7.84
N ALA A 191 -18.00 -0.96 -7.10
CA ALA A 191 -17.93 -2.42 -6.99
C ALA A 191 -18.15 -3.12 -8.34
N MET A 192 -18.99 -2.55 -9.21
CA MET A 192 -19.18 -3.06 -10.58
C MET A 192 -18.00 -2.75 -11.49
N SER A 193 -17.27 -1.67 -11.24
CA SER A 193 -16.15 -1.24 -12.07
C SER A 193 -14.83 -1.97 -11.78
N GLU A 194 -14.68 -2.51 -10.56
CA GLU A 194 -13.45 -3.17 -10.09
C GLU A 194 -13.77 -4.35 -9.17
N THR A 195 -13.57 -5.57 -9.67
CA THR A 195 -13.88 -6.81 -8.94
C THR A 195 -13.15 -6.90 -7.61
N ALA A 196 -11.88 -6.50 -7.54
CA ALA A 196 -11.10 -6.56 -6.32
C ALA A 196 -11.64 -5.62 -5.23
N ILE A 197 -12.21 -4.47 -5.61
CA ILE A 197 -12.86 -3.55 -4.68
C ILE A 197 -14.18 -4.16 -4.17
N ARG A 198 -14.95 -4.81 -5.04
CA ARG A 198 -16.15 -5.55 -4.62
C ARG A 198 -15.79 -6.62 -3.59
N ASP A 199 -14.73 -7.38 -3.81
CA ASP A 199 -14.26 -8.41 -2.89
C ASP A 199 -13.77 -7.80 -1.56
N ALA A 200 -13.13 -6.62 -1.61
CA ALA A 200 -12.74 -5.87 -0.41
C ALA A 200 -13.97 -5.42 0.41
N MET A 201 -15.01 -4.93 -0.25
CA MET A 201 -16.28 -4.54 0.40
C MET A 201 -16.99 -5.74 1.03
N GLN A 202 -16.95 -6.91 0.39
CA GLN A 202 -17.49 -8.15 0.96
C GLN A 202 -16.70 -8.57 2.20
N ALA A 203 -15.36 -8.48 2.17
CA ALA A 203 -14.52 -8.76 3.34
C ALA A 203 -14.78 -7.79 4.49
N GLU A 204 -14.98 -6.49 4.19
CA GLU A 204 -15.40 -5.48 5.17
C GLU A 204 -16.72 -5.85 5.85
N HIS A 205 -17.70 -6.28 5.06
CA HIS A 205 -18.99 -6.72 5.60
C HIS A 205 -18.84 -7.94 6.52
N ILE A 206 -18.03 -8.93 6.14
CA ILE A 206 -17.75 -10.11 6.97
C ILE A 206 -17.11 -9.70 8.30
N PHE A 207 -16.14 -8.77 8.27
CA PHE A 207 -15.46 -8.25 9.46
C PHE A 207 -16.47 -7.69 10.47
N THR A 208 -17.44 -6.92 10.00
CA THR A 208 -18.47 -6.30 10.87
C THR A 208 -19.49 -7.27 11.45
N LEU A 209 -19.62 -8.48 10.91
CA LEU A 209 -20.50 -9.50 11.44
C LEU A 209 -19.85 -10.35 12.55
N VAL A 210 -18.52 -10.28 12.67
CA VAL A 210 -17.72 -11.10 13.59
C VAL A 210 -17.30 -10.33 14.84
N GLU A 211 -17.30 -9.00 14.78
CA GLU A 211 -17.12 -8.11 15.95
C GLU A 211 -18.47 -7.70 16.57
#